data_3569f0c04be6d1530673e366e2e483be
#
_entry.id   3569f0c04be6d1530673e366e2e483be
#
_cell.length_a   1.000
_cell.length_b   1.000
_cell.length_c   1.000
_cell.angle_alpha   90.00
_cell.angle_beta   90.00
_cell.angle_gamma   90.00
#
_symmetry.space_group_name_H-M   'P 1'
#
loop_
_entity.id
_entity.type
_entity.pdbx_description
1 polymer ?
#
loop_
_entity_poly.entity_id
_entity_poly.type
_entity_poly.pdbx_seq_one_letter_code
_entity_poly.pdbx_strand_id
1 'polypeptide(L)'
;MKNWKKTSLFTTFILLLLLIGAFYVFNLRVIVTSSDVDFSPAQHLPKAQLDSLSEKPKNIILFIADGMGFSHLSLALLTQQSEEMPSVWQEFGVKGWHDARSNYGPLTDSEASATAMATGTSTSFGHIGMDKDKNPLKNIFEVASDQQYATGIVTDSYIWDGTPAAFTAHTRNENNARDILSQIATSRLDLIFGELEDLGEDDVPEKEETVDILSRRFQLLNRSLEISNQDNISKPIAAIFDEDEIQDLNSSPNLTQLTDVALKYLSSQDKPFILLVECEEMDAASHNNDSKRVINGLKSIQETLSFVLNFSKMHGETLVVFTADHETGGLAAVADFDNYPKMQIRWSTKDHTAAVVPLFADGPGAEYFADIHRNWEIGKLLKELISHGKDSNE
;
A
#
# COMPACT_ATOMS: atom_id res chain seq x y z
N MET A 1 -25.24 -65.78 -5.30
CA MET A 1 -25.36 -64.60 -6.23
C MET A 1 -25.49 -63.25 -5.60
N LYS A 2 -25.89 -63.10 -4.34
CA LYS A 2 -26.07 -61.77 -3.68
C LYS A 2 -24.75 -61.06 -3.26
N ASN A 3 -23.66 -61.81 -3.03
CA ASN A 3 -22.37 -61.25 -2.56
C ASN A 3 -21.50 -60.68 -3.71
N TRP A 4 -21.66 -61.16 -4.92
CA TRP A 4 -20.84 -60.72 -6.06
C TRP A 4 -21.22 -59.33 -6.55
N LYS A 5 -22.48 -58.95 -6.44
CA LYS A 5 -22.94 -57.57 -6.77
C LYS A 5 -22.44 -56.54 -5.76
N LYS A 6 -22.29 -56.90 -4.48
CA LYS A 6 -21.75 -56.01 -3.44
C LYS A 6 -20.24 -55.80 -3.59
N THR A 7 -19.48 -56.85 -3.92
CA THR A 7 -18.04 -56.74 -4.19
C THR A 7 -17.77 -55.93 -5.46
N SER A 8 -18.56 -56.11 -6.51
CA SER A 8 -18.41 -55.32 -7.73
C SER A 8 -18.69 -53.81 -7.51
N LEU A 9 -19.72 -53.46 -6.71
CA LEU A 9 -20.04 -52.07 -6.39
C LEU A 9 -18.96 -51.42 -5.56
N PHE A 10 -18.37 -52.14 -4.62
CA PHE A 10 -17.30 -51.64 -3.75
C PHE A 10 -15.99 -51.43 -4.52
N THR A 11 -15.62 -52.33 -5.42
CA THR A 11 -14.45 -52.19 -6.30
C THR A 11 -14.61 -51.01 -7.28
N THR A 12 -15.82 -50.83 -7.83
CA THR A 12 -16.08 -49.67 -8.71
C THR A 12 -15.99 -48.33 -7.97
N PHE A 13 -16.46 -48.29 -6.72
CA PHE A 13 -16.38 -47.10 -5.87
C PHE A 13 -14.92 -46.76 -5.51
N ILE A 14 -14.10 -47.77 -5.17
CA ILE A 14 -12.66 -47.56 -4.90
C ILE A 14 -11.93 -47.10 -6.16
N LEU A 15 -12.21 -47.65 -7.32
CA LEU A 15 -11.64 -47.24 -8.60
C LEU A 15 -12.02 -45.79 -8.94
N LEU A 16 -13.26 -45.40 -8.67
CA LEU A 16 -13.71 -44.01 -8.86
C LEU A 16 -13.02 -43.05 -7.93
N LEU A 17 -12.83 -43.41 -6.64
CA LEU A 17 -12.08 -42.61 -5.69
C LEU A 17 -10.59 -42.49 -6.06
N LEU A 18 -9.99 -43.55 -6.58
CA LEU A 18 -8.61 -43.53 -7.08
C LEU A 18 -8.47 -42.67 -8.34
N LEU A 19 -9.46 -42.68 -9.24
CA LEU A 19 -9.50 -41.84 -10.43
C LEU A 19 -9.71 -40.37 -10.06
N ILE A 20 -10.59 -40.07 -9.11
CA ILE A 20 -10.81 -38.74 -8.59
C ILE A 20 -9.51 -38.23 -7.87
N GLY A 21 -8.90 -39.08 -7.04
CA GLY A 21 -7.64 -38.77 -6.39
C GLY A 21 -6.50 -38.57 -7.37
N ALA A 22 -6.39 -39.42 -8.41
CA ALA A 22 -5.41 -39.29 -9.48
C ALA A 22 -5.65 -38.01 -10.30
N PHE A 23 -6.90 -37.70 -10.62
CA PHE A 23 -7.28 -36.46 -11.32
C PHE A 23 -6.95 -35.23 -10.48
N TYR A 24 -7.21 -35.25 -9.17
CA TYR A 24 -6.86 -34.17 -8.24
C TYR A 24 -5.34 -34.00 -8.11
N VAL A 25 -4.60 -35.13 -7.95
CA VAL A 25 -3.12 -35.11 -7.87
C VAL A 25 -2.51 -34.69 -9.22
N PHE A 26 -3.10 -35.07 -10.34
CA PHE A 26 -2.61 -34.70 -11.67
C PHE A 26 -2.86 -33.21 -11.95
N ASN A 27 -4.02 -32.68 -11.58
CA ASN A 27 -4.29 -31.24 -11.68
C ASN A 27 -3.50 -30.41 -10.68
N LEU A 28 -3.19 -30.94 -9.48
CA LEU A 28 -2.29 -30.27 -8.52
C LEU A 28 -0.83 -30.31 -8.97
N ARG A 29 -0.39 -31.30 -9.75
CA ARG A 29 1.00 -31.38 -10.26
C ARG A 29 1.30 -30.37 -11.36
N VAL A 30 0.32 -29.75 -11.97
CA VAL A 30 0.56 -28.73 -13.03
C VAL A 30 1.03 -27.39 -12.45
N ILE A 31 1.01 -27.20 -11.12
CA ILE A 31 1.11 -25.85 -10.56
C ILE A 31 2.41 -25.58 -9.82
N VAL A 32 3.15 -26.52 -9.29
CA VAL A 32 4.36 -26.18 -8.51
C VAL A 32 5.47 -27.20 -8.68
N THR A 33 6.47 -26.87 -9.51
CA THR A 33 7.83 -27.36 -9.29
C THR A 33 8.52 -26.34 -8.39
N SER A 34 8.70 -26.61 -7.11
CA SER A 34 9.53 -25.81 -6.23
C SER A 34 10.96 -26.40 -6.19
N SER A 35 11.95 -25.53 -6.22
CA SER A 35 13.33 -25.87 -5.92
C SER A 35 13.83 -24.92 -4.84
N ASP A 36 14.53 -25.46 -3.87
CA ASP A 36 15.17 -24.63 -2.84
C ASP A 36 16.32 -23.84 -3.46
N VAL A 37 16.38 -22.56 -3.15
CA VAL A 37 17.46 -21.65 -3.56
C VAL A 37 18.04 -21.00 -2.31
N ASP A 38 19.36 -21.05 -2.18
CA ASP A 38 20.05 -20.40 -1.08
C ASP A 38 19.93 -18.87 -1.21
N PHE A 39 19.42 -18.23 -0.15
CA PHE A 39 19.33 -16.78 -0.07
C PHE A 39 20.70 -16.19 0.29
N SER A 40 21.17 -15.23 -0.50
CA SER A 40 22.36 -14.45 -0.18
C SER A 40 21.95 -13.13 0.46
N PRO A 41 22.53 -12.78 1.64
CA PRO A 41 22.27 -11.49 2.26
C PRO A 41 22.61 -10.33 1.31
N ALA A 42 21.83 -9.26 1.38
CA ALA A 42 22.06 -8.10 0.53
C ALA A 42 23.44 -7.48 0.77
N GLN A 43 24.17 -7.25 -0.31
CA GLN A 43 25.38 -6.44 -0.26
C GLN A 43 24.96 -4.95 -0.20
N HIS A 44 25.70 -4.14 0.52
CA HIS A 44 25.53 -2.69 0.48
C HIS A 44 25.79 -2.18 -0.94
N LEU A 45 24.76 -1.60 -1.56
CA LEU A 45 24.93 -0.88 -2.80
C LEU A 45 25.51 0.52 -2.51
N PRO A 46 26.33 1.08 -3.42
CA PRO A 46 26.87 2.43 -3.22
C PRO A 46 25.72 3.43 -3.11
N LYS A 47 25.86 4.38 -2.18
CA LYS A 47 24.92 5.48 -2.00
C LYS A 47 24.93 6.38 -3.24
N ALA A 48 23.76 6.69 -3.78
CA ALA A 48 23.60 7.88 -4.60
C ALA A 48 23.98 9.11 -3.76
N GLN A 49 24.90 9.94 -4.27
CA GLN A 49 25.26 11.20 -3.62
C GLN A 49 24.28 12.28 -4.08
N LEU A 50 23.49 12.83 -3.14
CA LEU A 50 22.59 13.96 -3.36
C LEU A 50 23.39 15.27 -3.35
N ASP A 51 24.32 15.43 -4.30
CA ASP A 51 25.30 16.52 -4.27
C ASP A 51 24.77 17.89 -4.70
N SER A 52 23.55 18.04 -5.11
CA SER A 52 22.80 19.30 -5.24
C SER A 52 21.39 19.06 -5.75
N LEU A 53 20.38 19.18 -4.89
CA LEU A 53 18.98 19.16 -5.29
C LEU A 53 18.70 20.37 -6.20
N SER A 54 18.52 20.14 -7.50
CA SER A 54 18.26 21.22 -8.47
C SER A 54 16.85 21.77 -8.36
N GLU A 55 15.89 20.93 -8.04
CA GLU A 55 14.49 21.30 -7.81
C GLU A 55 13.94 20.56 -6.59
N LYS A 56 13.39 21.30 -5.64
CA LYS A 56 12.78 20.75 -4.42
C LYS A 56 11.28 20.80 -4.52
N PRO A 57 10.58 19.69 -4.18
CA PRO A 57 9.13 19.74 -4.06
C PRO A 57 8.72 20.58 -2.86
N LYS A 58 7.66 21.37 -3.01
CA LYS A 58 6.95 21.98 -1.89
C LYS A 58 6.04 20.97 -1.22
N ASN A 59 5.33 20.18 -2.04
CA ASN A 59 4.41 19.16 -1.57
C ASN A 59 4.88 17.79 -2.02
N ILE A 60 4.53 16.77 -1.24
CA ILE A 60 4.87 15.37 -1.54
C ILE A 60 3.60 14.53 -1.39
N ILE A 61 3.33 13.70 -2.39
CA ILE A 61 2.29 12.66 -2.32
C ILE A 61 3.00 11.32 -2.50
N LEU A 62 2.97 10.50 -1.46
CA LEU A 62 3.43 9.12 -1.50
C LEU A 62 2.22 8.22 -1.67
N PHE A 63 2.13 7.51 -2.79
CA PHE A 63 1.08 6.53 -3.06
C PHE A 63 1.63 5.12 -2.90
N ILE A 64 1.08 4.33 -1.99
CA ILE A 64 1.43 2.93 -1.75
C ILE A 64 0.25 2.06 -2.19
N ALA A 65 0.51 1.17 -3.14
CA ALA A 65 -0.42 0.11 -3.53
C ALA A 65 0.04 -1.19 -2.88
N ASP A 66 -0.55 -1.52 -1.73
CA ASP A 66 -0.17 -2.68 -0.94
C ASP A 66 -0.26 -3.98 -1.75
N GLY A 67 0.74 -4.84 -1.66
CA GLY A 67 0.79 -6.12 -2.36
C GLY A 67 1.01 -6.07 -3.88
N MET A 68 1.24 -4.88 -4.47
CA MET A 68 1.28 -4.70 -5.93
C MET A 68 2.67 -4.95 -6.55
N GLY A 69 2.88 -6.14 -7.12
CA GLY A 69 4.07 -6.43 -7.93
C GLY A 69 3.94 -6.10 -9.42
N PHE A 70 5.02 -6.35 -10.19
CA PHE A 70 5.05 -6.10 -11.64
C PHE A 70 4.06 -6.94 -12.45
N SER A 71 3.67 -8.11 -11.96
CA SER A 71 2.63 -8.89 -12.63
C SER A 71 1.25 -8.25 -12.53
N HIS A 72 0.96 -7.60 -11.40
CA HIS A 72 -0.24 -6.79 -11.22
C HIS A 72 -0.21 -5.56 -12.14
N LEU A 73 0.93 -4.87 -12.23
CA LEU A 73 1.11 -3.78 -13.20
C LEU A 73 0.91 -4.25 -14.65
N SER A 74 1.43 -5.43 -15.00
CA SER A 74 1.22 -6.02 -16.33
C SER A 74 -0.26 -6.28 -16.58
N LEU A 75 -1.00 -6.76 -15.58
CA LEU A 75 -2.44 -6.97 -15.66
C LEU A 75 -3.18 -5.63 -15.88
N ALA A 76 -2.81 -4.58 -15.14
CA ALA A 76 -3.36 -3.23 -15.34
C ALA A 76 -3.16 -2.74 -16.77
N LEU A 77 -1.93 -2.86 -17.29
CA LEU A 77 -1.61 -2.48 -18.68
C LEU A 77 -2.41 -3.27 -19.72
N LEU A 78 -2.64 -4.56 -19.47
CA LEU A 78 -3.36 -5.45 -20.41
C LEU A 78 -4.89 -5.26 -20.37
N THR A 79 -5.44 -4.78 -19.26
CA THR A 79 -6.89 -4.71 -19.06
C THR A 79 -7.47 -3.30 -19.11
N GLN A 80 -6.63 -2.27 -18.97
CA GLN A 80 -7.07 -0.88 -18.76
C GLN A 80 -6.59 0.09 -19.85
N GLN A 81 -5.76 -0.37 -20.78
CA GLN A 81 -5.32 0.46 -21.91
C GLN A 81 -6.35 0.45 -23.04
N SER A 82 -6.55 1.64 -23.64
CA SER A 82 -7.17 1.77 -24.95
C SER A 82 -6.32 2.70 -25.83
N GLU A 83 -6.51 2.65 -27.16
CA GLU A 83 -5.83 3.56 -28.09
C GLU A 83 -6.20 5.03 -27.81
N GLU A 84 -7.37 5.28 -27.22
CA GLU A 84 -7.91 6.61 -26.95
C GLU A 84 -7.49 7.18 -25.59
N MET A 85 -7.11 6.31 -24.64
CA MET A 85 -6.66 6.72 -23.30
C MET A 85 -5.30 6.10 -22.98
N PRO A 86 -4.22 6.90 -22.97
CA PRO A 86 -2.91 6.42 -22.53
C PRO A 86 -2.99 5.97 -21.06
N SER A 87 -2.24 4.94 -20.74
CA SER A 87 -2.17 4.44 -19.37
C SER A 87 -1.51 5.48 -18.46
N VAL A 88 -2.07 5.70 -17.27
CA VAL A 88 -1.49 6.56 -16.21
C VAL A 88 -0.02 6.20 -15.92
N TRP A 89 0.34 4.93 -16.03
CA TRP A 89 1.71 4.43 -15.83
C TRP A 89 2.73 5.01 -16.81
N GLN A 90 2.28 5.51 -17.96
CA GLN A 90 3.15 6.14 -18.96
C GLN A 90 3.47 7.60 -18.63
N GLU A 91 2.67 8.24 -17.78
CA GLU A 91 2.78 9.66 -17.45
C GLU A 91 3.93 9.98 -16.49
N PHE A 92 4.40 9.01 -15.70
CA PHE A 92 5.53 9.19 -14.80
C PHE A 92 6.83 9.44 -15.56
N GLY A 93 7.59 10.45 -15.13
CA GLY A 93 8.91 10.77 -15.69
C GLY A 93 9.98 9.74 -15.32
N VAL A 94 9.93 9.23 -14.08
CA VAL A 94 10.84 8.19 -13.58
C VAL A 94 10.08 6.88 -13.40
N LYS A 95 10.67 5.80 -13.87
CA LYS A 95 10.14 4.43 -13.77
C LYS A 95 11.25 3.49 -13.36
N GLY A 96 11.09 2.87 -12.20
CA GLY A 96 12.08 1.98 -11.61
C GLY A 96 11.41 0.86 -10.81
N TRP A 97 12.18 0.28 -9.93
CA TRP A 97 11.78 -0.78 -9.02
C TRP A 97 12.64 -0.76 -7.76
N HIS A 98 12.13 -1.35 -6.69
CA HIS A 98 12.96 -1.62 -5.52
C HIS A 98 12.72 -3.03 -4.96
N ASP A 99 13.67 -3.46 -4.16
CA ASP A 99 13.62 -4.69 -3.38
C ASP A 99 13.10 -4.35 -1.97
N ALA A 100 11.97 -4.91 -1.64
CA ALA A 100 11.23 -4.62 -0.40
C ALA A 100 11.64 -5.49 0.79
N ARG A 101 12.63 -6.41 0.63
CA ARG A 101 13.04 -7.34 1.70
C ARG A 101 13.29 -6.65 3.04
N SER A 102 12.88 -7.31 4.12
CA SER A 102 13.16 -6.91 5.49
C SER A 102 14.60 -7.23 5.91
N ASN A 103 14.96 -6.87 7.13
CA ASN A 103 16.23 -7.32 7.75
C ASN A 103 16.23 -8.82 8.08
N TYR A 104 15.07 -9.44 8.16
CA TYR A 104 14.93 -10.83 8.56
C TYR A 104 15.27 -11.80 7.43
N GLY A 105 14.93 -11.46 6.19
CA GLY A 105 15.11 -12.38 5.05
C GLY A 105 14.64 -11.79 3.73
N PRO A 106 14.38 -12.65 2.73
CA PRO A 106 13.98 -12.21 1.39
C PRO A 106 12.55 -11.64 1.32
N LEU A 107 11.74 -11.93 2.33
CA LEU A 107 10.35 -11.47 2.43
C LEU A 107 10.23 -10.27 3.37
N THR A 108 9.12 -9.60 3.30
CA THR A 108 8.66 -8.58 4.24
C THR A 108 7.17 -8.76 4.51
N ASP A 109 6.69 -8.14 5.58
CA ASP A 109 5.29 -7.81 5.82
C ASP A 109 5.05 -6.32 5.54
N SER A 110 3.80 -5.88 5.59
CA SER A 110 3.42 -4.48 5.36
C SER A 110 4.04 -3.58 6.42
N GLU A 111 4.05 -3.98 7.69
CA GLU A 111 4.59 -3.22 8.82
C GLU A 111 6.08 -2.91 8.65
N ALA A 112 6.89 -3.93 8.33
CA ALA A 112 8.33 -3.75 8.16
C ALA A 112 8.67 -2.94 6.92
N SER A 113 7.94 -3.17 5.81
CA SER A 113 8.19 -2.42 4.58
C SER A 113 7.73 -0.97 4.68
N ALA A 114 6.52 -0.73 5.19
CA ALA A 114 6.04 0.63 5.44
C ALA A 114 6.92 1.35 6.47
N THR A 115 7.37 0.67 7.55
CA THR A 115 8.34 1.23 8.51
C THR A 115 9.64 1.60 7.82
N ALA A 116 10.15 0.78 6.90
CA ALA A 116 11.36 1.10 6.16
C ALA A 116 11.17 2.36 5.31
N MET A 117 10.05 2.50 4.61
CA MET A 117 9.69 3.67 3.83
C MET A 117 9.39 4.90 4.70
N ALA A 118 8.75 4.73 5.86
CA ALA A 118 8.46 5.82 6.77
C ALA A 118 9.70 6.34 7.51
N THR A 119 10.65 5.46 7.84
CA THR A 119 11.77 5.82 8.73
C THR A 119 13.13 5.92 8.04
N GLY A 120 13.27 5.41 6.83
CA GLY A 120 14.55 5.28 6.15
C GLY A 120 15.46 4.21 6.74
N THR A 121 14.90 3.25 7.47
CA THR A 121 15.65 2.19 8.16
C THR A 121 14.94 0.85 7.99
N SER A 122 15.63 -0.14 7.43
CA SER A 122 15.10 -1.49 7.32
C SER A 122 14.92 -2.13 8.69
N THR A 123 13.80 -2.84 8.89
CA THR A 123 13.44 -3.47 10.16
C THR A 123 12.99 -4.93 9.97
N SER A 124 12.43 -5.52 11.01
CA SER A 124 11.95 -6.91 11.05
C SER A 124 10.43 -6.96 11.08
N PHE A 125 9.86 -8.10 10.74
CA PHE A 125 8.42 -8.37 10.71
C PHE A 125 7.71 -7.89 11.98
N GLY A 126 6.50 -7.34 11.83
CA GLY A 126 5.64 -6.85 12.89
C GLY A 126 6.17 -5.62 13.64
N HIS A 127 7.27 -5.01 13.18
CA HIS A 127 7.83 -3.82 13.81
C HIS A 127 7.31 -2.55 13.13
N ILE A 128 6.48 -1.81 13.81
CA ILE A 128 5.91 -0.54 13.39
C ILE A 128 6.73 0.62 13.98
N GLY A 129 7.32 1.46 13.12
CA GLY A 129 8.09 2.64 13.52
C GLY A 129 9.31 2.35 14.38
N MET A 130 9.84 1.11 14.38
CA MET A 130 10.95 0.67 15.21
C MET A 130 12.08 0.05 14.40
N ASP A 131 13.31 0.12 14.92
CA ASP A 131 14.45 -0.62 14.36
C ASP A 131 14.40 -2.12 14.74
N LYS A 132 15.35 -2.89 14.17
CA LYS A 132 15.50 -4.33 14.49
C LYS A 132 15.76 -4.62 15.97
N ASP A 133 16.27 -3.65 16.71
CA ASP A 133 16.59 -3.75 18.15
C ASP A 133 15.45 -3.18 19.03
N LYS A 134 14.32 -2.84 18.39
CA LYS A 134 13.09 -2.35 19.01
C LYS A 134 13.19 -0.95 19.64
N ASN A 135 14.05 -0.10 19.08
CA ASN A 135 14.08 1.31 19.43
C ASN A 135 13.18 2.10 18.48
N PRO A 136 12.42 3.08 18.96
CA PRO A 136 11.58 3.90 18.10
C PRO A 136 12.45 4.71 17.12
N LEU A 137 11.98 4.80 15.88
CA LEU A 137 12.63 5.51 14.80
C LEU A 137 11.78 6.71 14.41
N LYS A 138 12.36 7.89 14.33
CA LYS A 138 11.63 9.06 13.84
C LYS A 138 11.18 8.85 12.40
N ASN A 139 9.87 8.92 12.15
CA ASN A 139 9.29 8.75 10.83
C ASN A 139 9.25 10.06 10.03
N ILE A 140 8.90 9.99 8.74
CA ILE A 140 8.88 11.16 7.83
C ILE A 140 7.81 12.19 8.24
N PHE A 141 6.68 11.78 8.84
CA PHE A 141 5.65 12.72 9.29
C PHE A 141 6.10 13.51 10.52
N GLU A 142 6.85 12.89 11.42
CA GLU A 142 7.46 13.58 12.55
C GLU A 142 8.52 14.58 12.07
N VAL A 143 9.34 14.20 11.07
CA VAL A 143 10.30 15.10 10.44
C VAL A 143 9.57 16.25 9.73
N ALA A 144 8.53 15.94 8.96
CA ALA A 144 7.71 16.93 8.25
C ALA A 144 7.06 17.93 9.21
N SER A 145 6.49 17.44 10.32
CA SER A 145 5.88 18.29 11.34
C SER A 145 6.90 19.21 12.01
N ASP A 146 8.15 18.75 12.25
CA ASP A 146 9.24 19.60 12.76
C ASP A 146 9.66 20.70 11.76
N GLN A 147 9.46 20.45 10.47
CA GLN A 147 9.68 21.41 9.38
C GLN A 147 8.42 22.20 9.01
N GLN A 148 7.35 22.12 9.82
CA GLN A 148 6.09 22.84 9.63
C GLN A 148 5.28 22.43 8.39
N TYR A 149 5.47 21.22 7.88
CA TYR A 149 4.59 20.63 6.88
C TYR A 149 3.27 20.21 7.53
N ALA A 150 2.18 20.29 6.76
CA ALA A 150 0.96 19.54 7.06
C ALA A 150 1.14 18.08 6.65
N THR A 151 0.56 17.18 7.42
CA THR A 151 0.66 15.73 7.16
C THR A 151 -0.71 15.08 7.11
N GLY A 152 -0.91 14.16 6.17
CA GLY A 152 -2.18 13.49 5.98
C GLY A 152 -2.03 12.04 5.55
N ILE A 153 -3.03 11.23 5.89
CA ILE A 153 -3.19 9.85 5.46
C ILE A 153 -4.59 9.67 4.88
N VAL A 154 -4.65 9.00 3.74
CA VAL A 154 -5.88 8.46 3.13
C VAL A 154 -5.61 7.00 2.79
N THR A 155 -6.40 6.10 3.32
CA THR A 155 -6.31 4.66 3.05
C THR A 155 -7.70 4.09 2.80
N ASP A 156 -7.79 3.03 2.01
CA ASP A 156 -8.98 2.18 1.88
C ASP A 156 -8.96 0.97 2.82
N SER A 157 -8.04 0.99 3.79
CA SER A 157 -7.94 0.06 4.90
C SER A 157 -8.31 0.73 6.23
N TYR A 158 -8.20 -0.02 7.32
CA TYR A 158 -8.37 0.53 8.66
C TYR A 158 -7.19 1.42 9.05
N ILE A 159 -7.51 2.50 9.79
CA ILE A 159 -6.57 3.58 10.09
C ILE A 159 -5.38 3.19 10.98
N TRP A 160 -5.41 2.01 11.59
CA TRP A 160 -4.32 1.45 12.39
C TRP A 160 -3.60 0.28 11.71
N ASP A 161 -3.92 0.01 10.45
CA ASP A 161 -3.23 -1.00 9.65
C ASP A 161 -1.74 -0.73 9.52
N GLY A 162 -0.97 -1.74 9.09
CA GLY A 162 0.50 -1.72 9.03
C GLY A 162 1.08 -0.48 8.39
N THR A 163 0.57 -0.09 7.23
CA THR A 163 1.06 1.09 6.51
C THR A 163 0.74 2.40 7.21
N PRO A 164 -0.53 2.78 7.52
CA PRO A 164 -0.81 4.02 8.24
C PRO A 164 -0.15 4.06 9.62
N ALA A 165 -0.08 2.92 10.32
CA ALA A 165 0.57 2.83 11.61
C ALA A 165 2.07 3.13 11.54
N ALA A 166 2.79 2.65 10.51
CA ALA A 166 4.21 2.90 10.33
C ALA A 166 4.56 4.40 10.20
N PHE A 167 3.63 5.21 9.72
CA PHE A 167 3.78 6.67 9.58
C PHE A 167 3.32 7.46 10.81
N THR A 168 2.68 6.81 11.81
CA THR A 168 2.04 7.51 12.93
C THR A 168 2.39 6.95 14.31
N ALA A 169 2.86 5.71 14.40
CA ALA A 169 3.03 5.01 15.66
C ALA A 169 4.39 4.32 15.78
N HIS A 170 4.72 3.91 17.00
CA HIS A 170 5.91 3.12 17.35
C HIS A 170 5.46 1.99 18.29
N THR A 171 5.33 0.79 17.76
CA THR A 171 4.90 -0.38 18.55
C THR A 171 5.62 -1.64 18.10
N ARG A 172 5.69 -2.62 19.01
CA ARG A 172 6.25 -3.95 18.77
C ARG A 172 5.19 -4.98 18.43
N ASN A 173 3.94 -4.57 18.52
CA ASN A 173 2.79 -5.43 18.33
C ASN A 173 1.81 -4.72 17.39
N GLU A 174 1.81 -5.15 16.15
CA GLU A 174 0.90 -4.68 15.12
C GLU A 174 -0.58 -4.87 15.48
N ASN A 175 -0.88 -5.92 16.24
CA ASN A 175 -2.25 -6.24 16.67
C ASN A 175 -2.74 -5.36 17.84
N ASN A 176 -1.94 -4.39 18.30
CA ASN A 176 -2.35 -3.49 19.37
C ASN A 176 -3.03 -2.23 18.82
N ALA A 177 -4.19 -2.39 18.22
CA ALA A 177 -4.98 -1.31 17.62
C ALA A 177 -5.22 -0.15 18.58
N ARG A 178 -5.51 -0.43 19.88
CA ARG A 178 -5.72 0.61 20.90
C ARG A 178 -4.49 1.47 21.15
N ASP A 179 -3.31 0.88 21.20
CA ASP A 179 -2.06 1.63 21.36
C ASP A 179 -1.77 2.48 20.14
N ILE A 180 -1.93 1.92 18.93
CA ILE A 180 -1.73 2.65 17.66
C ILE A 180 -2.72 3.82 17.58
N LEU A 181 -4.01 3.62 17.83
CA LEU A 181 -5.02 4.68 17.84
C LEU A 181 -4.72 5.77 18.87
N SER A 182 -4.25 5.40 20.07
CA SER A 182 -3.84 6.37 21.09
C SER A 182 -2.65 7.22 20.60
N GLN A 183 -1.71 6.62 19.88
CA GLN A 183 -0.58 7.34 19.29
C GLN A 183 -1.04 8.24 18.13
N ILE A 184 -1.95 7.78 17.26
CA ILE A 184 -2.57 8.61 16.21
C ILE A 184 -3.25 9.84 16.85
N ALA A 185 -4.07 9.63 17.87
CA ALA A 185 -4.79 10.70 18.58
C ALA A 185 -3.89 11.71 19.30
N THR A 186 -2.65 11.34 19.59
CA THR A 186 -1.65 12.23 20.21
C THR A 186 -0.57 12.71 19.23
N SER A 187 -0.56 12.20 18.00
CA SER A 187 0.36 12.59 16.95
C SER A 187 0.15 14.04 16.50
N ARG A 188 1.04 14.54 15.62
CA ARG A 188 0.88 15.85 14.97
C ARG A 188 0.24 15.77 13.58
N LEU A 189 -0.40 14.66 13.28
CA LEU A 189 -1.10 14.44 12.01
C LEU A 189 -2.23 15.47 11.83
N ASP A 190 -2.35 16.05 10.64
CA ASP A 190 -3.39 17.04 10.33
C ASP A 190 -4.65 16.41 9.70
N LEU A 191 -4.52 15.22 9.09
CA LEU A 191 -5.63 14.53 8.44
C LEU A 191 -5.46 13.01 8.49
N ILE A 192 -6.56 12.27 8.77
CA ILE A 192 -6.61 10.82 8.60
C ILE A 192 -8.00 10.39 8.12
N PHE A 193 -8.05 9.71 6.97
CA PHE A 193 -9.25 9.10 6.39
C PHE A 193 -9.00 7.61 6.16
N GLY A 194 -9.92 6.77 6.56
CA GLY A 194 -9.84 5.33 6.38
C GLY A 194 -10.99 4.59 7.05
N GLU A 195 -10.89 3.28 7.12
CA GLU A 195 -11.91 2.39 7.66
C GLU A 195 -11.62 1.96 9.10
N LEU A 196 -12.59 1.30 9.70
CA LEU A 196 -12.48 0.55 10.94
C LEU A 196 -12.59 -0.93 10.59
N GLU A 197 -11.81 -1.74 11.25
CA GLU A 197 -11.93 -3.19 11.20
C GLU A 197 -13.04 -3.66 12.16
N ASP A 198 -13.93 -4.54 11.69
CA ASP A 198 -15.01 -5.16 12.50
C ASP A 198 -14.73 -6.65 12.72
N LEU A 199 -13.56 -6.98 13.26
CA LEU A 199 -13.19 -8.37 13.52
C LEU A 199 -13.86 -8.98 14.76
N GLY A 200 -14.51 -8.18 15.61
CA GLY A 200 -15.08 -8.65 16.88
C GLY A 200 -14.02 -9.28 17.80
N GLU A 201 -12.76 -8.88 17.65
CA GLU A 201 -11.65 -9.34 18.46
C GLU A 201 -11.48 -8.49 19.74
N ASP A 202 -11.03 -9.11 20.84
CA ASP A 202 -10.94 -8.45 22.15
C ASP A 202 -10.01 -7.20 22.16
N ASP A 203 -9.04 -7.14 21.25
CA ASP A 203 -8.05 -6.06 21.18
C ASP A 203 -8.39 -4.94 20.17
N VAL A 204 -9.40 -5.12 19.33
CA VAL A 204 -9.90 -4.10 18.40
C VAL A 204 -10.93 -3.22 19.14
N PRO A 205 -10.76 -1.89 19.15
CA PRO A 205 -11.72 -1.01 19.80
C PRO A 205 -13.01 -0.91 18.98
N GLU A 206 -14.14 -0.93 19.69
CA GLU A 206 -15.45 -0.65 19.10
C GLU A 206 -15.47 0.75 18.43
N LYS A 207 -16.35 0.93 17.45
CA LYS A 207 -16.48 2.19 16.71
C LYS A 207 -16.66 3.41 17.62
N GLU A 208 -17.49 3.29 18.66
CA GLU A 208 -17.74 4.36 19.63
C GLU A 208 -16.48 4.71 20.42
N GLU A 209 -15.67 3.72 20.80
CA GLU A 209 -14.38 3.93 21.48
C GLU A 209 -13.39 4.64 20.55
N THR A 210 -13.27 4.21 19.30
CA THR A 210 -12.41 4.83 18.31
C THR A 210 -12.80 6.28 18.04
N VAL A 211 -14.10 6.55 17.88
CA VAL A 211 -14.65 7.91 17.74
C VAL A 211 -14.31 8.77 18.94
N ASP A 212 -14.44 8.25 20.17
CA ASP A 212 -14.07 8.99 21.40
C ASP A 212 -12.58 9.31 21.45
N ILE A 213 -11.73 8.35 21.13
CA ILE A 213 -10.27 8.54 21.11
C ILE A 213 -9.89 9.62 20.11
N LEU A 214 -10.36 9.52 18.87
CA LEU A 214 -10.01 10.45 17.79
C LEU A 214 -10.59 11.85 18.00
N SER A 215 -11.82 11.97 18.54
CA SER A 215 -12.49 13.26 18.75
C SER A 215 -11.78 14.17 19.74
N ARG A 216 -10.87 13.64 20.56
CA ARG A 216 -10.03 14.43 21.50
C ARG A 216 -9.12 15.39 20.73
N ARG A 217 -8.70 15.03 19.53
CA ARG A 217 -7.81 15.83 18.68
C ARG A 217 -8.48 16.26 17.37
N PHE A 218 -9.11 15.33 16.68
CA PHE A 218 -9.64 15.54 15.34
C PHE A 218 -11.09 16.06 15.38
N GLN A 219 -11.43 16.89 14.40
CA GLN A 219 -12.82 17.11 14.02
C GLN A 219 -13.23 15.96 13.10
N LEU A 220 -14.17 15.16 13.55
CA LEU A 220 -14.70 14.06 12.75
C LEU A 220 -15.66 14.61 11.69
N LEU A 221 -15.39 14.26 10.43
CA LEU A 221 -16.27 14.57 9.31
C LEU A 221 -17.35 13.49 9.22
N ASN A 222 -18.51 13.87 8.71
CA ASN A 222 -19.55 12.92 8.35
C ASN A 222 -19.25 12.30 6.98
N ARG A 223 -20.07 11.33 6.56
CA ARG A 223 -19.93 10.62 5.28
C ARG A 223 -19.96 11.52 4.04
N SER A 224 -20.56 12.73 4.12
CA SER A 224 -20.56 13.67 3.00
C SER A 224 -19.23 14.38 2.79
N LEU A 225 -18.30 14.26 3.73
CA LEU A 225 -16.98 14.90 3.72
C LEU A 225 -17.05 16.43 3.56
N GLU A 226 -18.19 17.04 3.88
CA GLU A 226 -18.35 18.48 3.77
C GLU A 226 -17.52 19.19 4.85
N ILE A 227 -16.55 19.95 4.40
CA ILE A 227 -15.81 20.90 5.21
C ILE A 227 -16.56 22.22 5.10
N SER A 228 -17.31 22.57 6.14
CA SER A 228 -18.09 23.81 6.18
C SER A 228 -17.14 25.02 6.05
N ASN A 229 -17.37 25.87 5.05
CA ASN A 229 -16.64 27.13 4.87
C ASN A 229 -16.82 28.13 6.04
N GLN A 230 -17.72 27.85 6.97
CA GLN A 230 -17.99 28.69 8.15
C GLN A 230 -17.19 28.25 9.37
N ASP A 231 -16.68 27.02 9.37
CA ASP A 231 -15.79 26.56 10.42
C ASP A 231 -14.38 27.01 10.02
N ASN A 232 -13.81 27.95 10.76
CA ASN A 232 -12.35 28.08 10.84
C ASN A 232 -11.88 26.71 11.37
N ILE A 233 -11.54 25.78 10.44
CA ILE A 233 -11.05 24.47 10.82
C ILE A 233 -9.69 24.71 11.47
N SER A 234 -9.71 24.93 12.76
CA SER A 234 -8.52 25.09 13.58
C SER A 234 -8.00 23.75 14.11
N LYS A 235 -8.75 22.67 13.87
CA LYS A 235 -8.42 21.32 14.32
C LYS A 235 -8.08 20.42 13.13
N PRO A 236 -7.19 19.43 13.32
CA PRO A 236 -7.04 18.32 12.39
C PRO A 236 -8.36 17.62 12.11
N ILE A 237 -8.50 17.00 10.96
CA ILE A 237 -9.73 16.33 10.53
C ILE A 237 -9.55 14.82 10.40
N ALA A 238 -10.60 14.06 10.72
CA ALA A 238 -10.64 12.63 10.46
C ALA A 238 -12.00 12.24 9.84
N ALA A 239 -12.00 11.27 8.95
CA ALA A 239 -13.19 10.64 8.42
C ALA A 239 -13.02 9.12 8.51
N ILE A 240 -13.98 8.48 9.20
CA ILE A 240 -13.91 7.07 9.55
C ILE A 240 -15.12 6.37 8.97
N PHE A 241 -14.88 5.28 8.27
CA PHE A 241 -15.88 4.47 7.58
C PHE A 241 -15.95 3.08 8.20
N ASP A 242 -17.01 2.35 7.94
CA ASP A 242 -17.11 0.95 8.33
C ASP A 242 -16.32 0.09 7.33
N GLU A 243 -15.94 -1.13 7.71
CA GLU A 243 -15.18 -2.07 6.90
C GLU A 243 -15.81 -2.29 5.52
N ASP A 244 -15.01 -2.38 4.49
CA ASP A 244 -15.38 -2.55 3.07
C ASP A 244 -16.23 -1.39 2.47
N GLU A 245 -16.35 -0.23 3.15
CA GLU A 245 -17.18 0.87 2.66
C GLU A 245 -16.54 1.70 1.54
N ILE A 246 -15.22 1.78 1.48
CA ILE A 246 -14.49 2.65 0.52
C ILE A 246 -13.63 1.90 -0.49
N GLN A 247 -13.51 0.58 -0.39
CA GLN A 247 -12.68 -0.26 -1.25
C GLN A 247 -13.14 -0.33 -2.72
N ASP A 248 -14.44 -0.24 -3.01
CA ASP A 248 -14.95 -0.33 -4.38
C ASP A 248 -15.00 1.06 -5.04
N LEU A 249 -14.59 1.14 -6.30
CA LEU A 249 -14.74 2.34 -7.15
C LEU A 249 -16.16 2.90 -7.19
N ASN A 250 -17.17 2.04 -7.03
CA ASN A 250 -18.57 2.45 -6.99
C ASN A 250 -19.03 2.89 -5.59
N SER A 251 -18.16 2.78 -4.58
CA SER A 251 -18.44 3.31 -3.25
C SER A 251 -18.54 4.84 -3.28
N SER A 252 -19.26 5.40 -2.34
CA SER A 252 -19.34 6.85 -2.16
C SER A 252 -19.28 7.18 -0.67
N PRO A 253 -18.16 7.73 -0.20
CA PRO A 253 -16.95 8.05 -0.96
C PRO A 253 -16.11 6.82 -1.35
N ASN A 254 -15.26 6.98 -2.35
CA ASN A 254 -14.19 6.05 -2.72
C ASN A 254 -12.82 6.70 -2.48
N LEU A 255 -11.74 5.94 -2.68
CA LEU A 255 -10.36 6.39 -2.44
C LEU A 255 -10.03 7.71 -3.19
N THR A 256 -10.48 7.86 -4.45
CA THR A 256 -10.26 9.09 -5.23
C THR A 256 -10.97 10.30 -4.61
N GLN A 257 -12.21 10.13 -4.15
CA GLN A 257 -12.98 11.20 -3.53
C GLN A 257 -12.39 11.61 -2.17
N LEU A 258 -11.93 10.65 -1.37
CA LEU A 258 -11.22 10.92 -0.12
C LEU A 258 -9.93 11.68 -0.38
N THR A 259 -9.16 11.26 -1.39
CA THR A 259 -7.93 11.94 -1.80
C THR A 259 -8.18 13.38 -2.28
N ASP A 260 -9.26 13.63 -3.01
CA ASP A 260 -9.67 14.99 -3.44
C ASP A 260 -9.94 15.89 -2.23
N VAL A 261 -10.71 15.42 -1.25
CA VAL A 261 -10.99 16.17 -0.02
C VAL A 261 -9.73 16.42 0.79
N ALA A 262 -8.85 15.41 0.91
CA ALA A 262 -7.58 15.54 1.60
C ALA A 262 -6.67 16.60 0.95
N LEU A 263 -6.53 16.58 -0.38
CA LEU A 263 -5.72 17.55 -1.11
C LEU A 263 -6.28 18.97 -1.00
N LYS A 264 -7.60 19.15 -1.09
CA LYS A 264 -8.26 20.46 -0.86
C LYS A 264 -7.98 20.99 0.54
N TYR A 265 -8.11 20.15 1.56
CA TYR A 265 -7.84 20.53 2.94
C TYR A 265 -6.38 20.90 3.16
N LEU A 266 -5.44 20.03 2.76
CA LEU A 266 -4.01 20.27 2.96
C LEU A 266 -3.51 21.51 2.18
N SER A 267 -3.99 21.69 0.94
CA SER A 267 -3.64 22.87 0.13
C SER A 267 -4.18 24.17 0.72
N SER A 268 -5.23 24.13 1.52
CA SER A 268 -5.81 25.31 2.18
C SER A 268 -5.02 25.78 3.40
N GLN A 269 -4.04 25.01 3.87
CA GLN A 269 -3.31 25.26 5.13
C GLN A 269 -2.16 26.26 5.01
N ASP A 270 -1.91 26.92 3.90
CA ASP A 270 -0.83 27.89 3.67
C ASP A 270 0.56 27.42 4.16
N LYS A 271 0.81 26.13 4.03
CA LYS A 271 2.08 25.47 4.35
C LYS A 271 2.31 24.27 3.43
N PRO A 272 3.56 23.84 3.24
CA PRO A 272 3.82 22.62 2.48
C PRO A 272 3.16 21.42 3.13
N PHE A 273 2.91 20.35 2.35
CA PHE A 273 2.31 19.13 2.89
C PHE A 273 2.98 17.86 2.38
N ILE A 274 2.81 16.80 3.14
CA ILE A 274 3.05 15.43 2.73
C ILE A 274 1.78 14.61 2.96
N LEU A 275 1.32 13.94 1.91
CA LEU A 275 0.14 13.06 1.92
C LEU A 275 0.55 11.63 1.59
N LEU A 276 0.22 10.70 2.46
CA LEU A 276 0.20 9.27 2.17
C LEU A 276 -1.18 8.93 1.61
N VAL A 277 -1.22 8.26 0.45
CA VAL A 277 -2.40 7.62 -0.12
C VAL A 277 -2.09 6.14 -0.22
N GLU A 278 -2.97 5.30 0.30
CA GLU A 278 -2.80 3.86 0.27
C GLU A 278 -4.01 3.20 -0.38
N CYS A 279 -3.74 2.16 -1.19
CA CYS A 279 -4.73 1.20 -1.64
C CYS A 279 -4.31 -0.19 -1.15
N GLU A 280 -5.00 -0.69 -0.12
CA GLU A 280 -4.77 -1.98 0.51
C GLU A 280 -5.54 -3.11 -0.20
N GLU A 281 -6.67 -2.81 -0.84
CA GLU A 281 -7.53 -3.79 -1.54
C GLU A 281 -6.74 -4.74 -2.45
N MET A 282 -5.59 -4.32 -2.97
CA MET A 282 -4.74 -5.15 -3.82
C MET A 282 -4.15 -6.32 -3.04
N ASP A 283 -3.70 -6.10 -1.79
CA ASP A 283 -3.13 -7.13 -0.94
C ASP A 283 -4.20 -8.10 -0.46
N ALA A 284 -5.29 -7.61 0.13
CA ALA A 284 -6.42 -8.42 0.58
C ALA A 284 -7.00 -9.29 -0.54
N ALA A 285 -7.16 -8.72 -1.73
CA ALA A 285 -7.64 -9.46 -2.89
C ALA A 285 -6.65 -10.53 -3.36
N SER A 286 -5.33 -10.26 -3.29
CA SER A 286 -4.27 -11.18 -3.69
C SER A 286 -4.09 -12.33 -2.70
N HIS A 287 -4.21 -12.08 -1.40
CA HIS A 287 -4.25 -13.12 -0.36
C HIS A 287 -5.42 -14.09 -0.56
N ASN A 288 -6.50 -13.62 -1.12
CA ASN A 288 -7.67 -14.46 -1.47
C ASN A 288 -7.58 -15.07 -2.87
N ASN A 289 -6.58 -14.71 -3.69
CA ASN A 289 -6.48 -15.06 -5.11
C ASN A 289 -7.73 -14.64 -5.91
N ASP A 290 -8.34 -13.51 -5.51
CA ASP A 290 -9.55 -12.97 -6.13
C ASP A 290 -9.19 -12.03 -7.28
N SER A 291 -9.07 -12.59 -8.47
CA SER A 291 -8.73 -11.84 -9.68
C SER A 291 -9.72 -10.73 -10.02
N LYS A 292 -10.98 -10.83 -9.58
CA LYS A 292 -11.99 -9.79 -9.84
C LYS A 292 -11.77 -8.58 -8.93
N ARG A 293 -11.54 -8.80 -7.64
CA ARG A 293 -11.19 -7.74 -6.69
C ARG A 293 -9.88 -7.06 -7.10
N VAL A 294 -8.84 -7.83 -7.46
CA VAL A 294 -7.57 -7.29 -7.98
C VAL A 294 -7.79 -6.35 -9.18
N ILE A 295 -8.61 -6.74 -10.17
CA ILE A 295 -8.91 -5.86 -11.32
C ILE A 295 -9.64 -4.59 -10.88
N ASN A 296 -10.50 -4.65 -9.89
CA ASN A 296 -11.18 -3.47 -9.32
C ASN A 296 -10.19 -2.57 -8.55
N GLY A 297 -9.34 -3.14 -7.71
CA GLY A 297 -8.28 -2.40 -7.01
C GLY A 297 -7.33 -1.69 -7.98
N LEU A 298 -6.90 -2.38 -9.05
CA LEU A 298 -6.09 -1.75 -10.11
C LEU A 298 -6.79 -0.56 -10.79
N LYS A 299 -8.12 -0.60 -10.95
CA LYS A 299 -8.89 0.55 -11.47
C LYS A 299 -8.93 1.69 -10.47
N SER A 300 -9.14 1.39 -9.17
CA SER A 300 -9.12 2.37 -8.09
C SER A 300 -7.77 3.11 -8.04
N ILE A 301 -6.68 2.35 -8.08
CA ILE A 301 -5.32 2.89 -8.16
C ILE A 301 -5.17 3.80 -9.38
N GLN A 302 -5.59 3.34 -10.57
CA GLN A 302 -5.43 4.11 -11.81
C GLN A 302 -6.22 5.41 -11.79
N GLU A 303 -7.47 5.41 -11.31
CA GLU A 303 -8.29 6.61 -11.20
C GLU A 303 -7.70 7.60 -10.19
N THR A 304 -7.30 7.11 -9.02
CA THR A 304 -6.70 7.96 -7.98
C THR A 304 -5.36 8.53 -8.41
N LEU A 305 -4.49 7.72 -9.05
CA LEU A 305 -3.22 8.20 -9.60
C LEU A 305 -3.43 9.24 -10.72
N SER A 306 -4.40 9.02 -11.61
CA SER A 306 -4.72 9.99 -12.66
C SER A 306 -5.15 11.33 -12.05
N PHE A 307 -5.95 11.29 -10.98
CA PHE A 307 -6.36 12.47 -10.24
C PHE A 307 -5.16 13.17 -9.58
N VAL A 308 -4.29 12.42 -8.87
CA VAL A 308 -3.12 12.94 -8.17
C VAL A 308 -2.10 13.55 -9.14
N LEU A 309 -1.81 12.89 -10.27
CA LEU A 309 -0.91 13.43 -11.30
C LEU A 309 -1.47 14.70 -11.95
N ASN A 310 -2.76 14.76 -12.18
CA ASN A 310 -3.40 15.99 -12.67
C ASN A 310 -3.31 17.13 -11.65
N PHE A 311 -3.50 16.82 -10.36
CA PHE A 311 -3.28 17.80 -9.28
C PHE A 311 -1.84 18.30 -9.29
N SER A 312 -0.84 17.41 -9.34
CA SER A 312 0.59 17.77 -9.41
C SER A 312 0.90 18.69 -10.60
N LYS A 313 0.41 18.35 -11.80
CA LYS A 313 0.63 19.15 -13.01
C LYS A 313 -0.01 20.54 -12.91
N MET A 314 -1.19 20.68 -12.29
CA MET A 314 -1.85 21.97 -12.11
C MET A 314 -1.12 22.87 -11.11
N HIS A 315 -0.47 22.33 -10.10
CA HIS A 315 0.18 23.07 -9.04
C HIS A 315 1.70 23.22 -9.21
N GLY A 316 2.33 22.38 -10.06
CA GLY A 316 3.74 22.50 -10.47
C GLY A 316 4.82 22.30 -9.40
N GLU A 317 4.46 22.23 -8.12
CA GLU A 317 5.37 22.17 -6.97
C GLU A 317 5.24 20.85 -6.17
N THR A 318 4.54 19.85 -6.74
CA THR A 318 4.19 18.60 -6.05
C THR A 318 4.94 17.42 -6.65
N LEU A 319 5.71 16.73 -5.83
CA LEU A 319 6.30 15.44 -6.12
C LEU A 319 5.28 14.34 -5.87
N VAL A 320 5.07 13.47 -6.83
CA VAL A 320 4.28 12.24 -6.70
C VAL A 320 5.21 11.05 -6.77
N VAL A 321 5.18 10.21 -5.75
CA VAL A 321 5.92 8.94 -5.69
C VAL A 321 4.89 7.82 -5.57
N PHE A 322 4.91 6.89 -6.51
CA PHE A 322 4.10 5.68 -6.50
C PHE A 322 4.98 4.46 -6.25
N THR A 323 4.57 3.60 -5.36
CA THR A 323 5.25 2.32 -5.10
C THR A 323 4.29 1.30 -4.50
N ALA A 324 4.80 0.10 -4.24
CA ALA A 324 4.20 -0.91 -3.39
C ALA A 324 5.17 -1.26 -2.25
N ASP A 325 4.67 -1.85 -1.22
CA ASP A 325 5.46 -2.31 -0.08
C ASP A 325 6.01 -3.73 -0.28
N HIS A 326 5.26 -4.62 -0.94
CA HIS A 326 5.66 -5.96 -1.39
C HIS A 326 4.80 -6.43 -2.58
N GLU A 327 4.99 -7.67 -3.00
CA GLU A 327 4.12 -8.39 -3.92
C GLU A 327 3.43 -9.54 -3.19
N THR A 328 2.14 -9.75 -3.50
CA THR A 328 1.29 -10.79 -2.90
C THR A 328 0.68 -11.68 -3.97
N GLY A 329 0.59 -12.99 -3.65
CA GLY A 329 -0.11 -13.99 -4.44
C GLY A 329 0.73 -14.62 -5.55
N GLY A 330 1.85 -14.03 -5.94
CA GLY A 330 2.66 -14.51 -7.05
C GLY A 330 1.86 -14.62 -8.35
N LEU A 331 1.13 -13.54 -8.68
CA LEU A 331 0.25 -13.44 -9.84
C LEU A 331 1.00 -13.62 -11.15
N ALA A 332 0.41 -14.35 -12.09
CA ALA A 332 0.85 -14.43 -13.48
C ALA A 332 -0.32 -14.29 -14.45
N ALA A 333 -0.20 -13.34 -15.38
CA ALA A 333 -1.08 -13.26 -16.53
C ALA A 333 -0.54 -14.21 -17.62
N VAL A 334 -1.33 -15.23 -17.99
CA VAL A 334 -0.93 -16.27 -18.93
C VAL A 334 -1.94 -16.40 -20.06
N ALA A 335 -1.47 -16.78 -21.24
CA ALA A 335 -2.31 -17.15 -22.37
C ALA A 335 -2.08 -18.60 -22.73
N ASP A 336 -3.16 -19.31 -23.08
CA ASP A 336 -3.14 -20.65 -23.64
C ASP A 336 -3.27 -20.52 -25.17
N PHE A 337 -2.40 -21.20 -25.93
CA PHE A 337 -2.43 -21.16 -27.39
C PHE A 337 -3.79 -21.61 -27.95
N ASP A 338 -4.46 -22.57 -27.30
CA ASP A 338 -5.77 -23.07 -27.75
C ASP A 338 -6.90 -22.04 -27.52
N ASN A 339 -6.70 -21.07 -26.63
CA ASN A 339 -7.68 -20.05 -26.25
C ASN A 339 -7.25 -18.60 -26.59
N TYR A 340 -6.11 -18.44 -27.25
CA TYR A 340 -5.63 -17.10 -27.63
C TYR A 340 -6.73 -16.35 -28.46
N PRO A 341 -7.01 -15.07 -28.24
CA PRO A 341 -6.27 -14.12 -27.37
C PRO A 341 -6.76 -14.04 -25.92
N LYS A 342 -7.51 -15.01 -25.41
CA LYS A 342 -7.98 -14.99 -24.03
C LYS A 342 -6.83 -15.15 -23.05
N MET A 343 -6.79 -14.29 -22.06
CA MET A 343 -5.84 -14.30 -20.96
C MET A 343 -6.46 -14.97 -19.74
N GLN A 344 -5.64 -15.64 -18.95
CA GLN A 344 -5.99 -16.22 -17.66
C GLN A 344 -5.07 -15.62 -16.58
N ILE A 345 -5.59 -15.47 -15.38
CA ILE A 345 -4.82 -15.14 -14.20
C ILE A 345 -4.54 -16.43 -13.44
N ARG A 346 -3.28 -16.63 -13.06
CA ARG A 346 -2.84 -17.73 -12.20
C ARG A 346 -2.11 -17.21 -11.01
N TRP A 347 -2.21 -17.91 -9.91
CA TRP A 347 -1.61 -17.58 -8.63
C TRP A 347 -0.65 -18.69 -8.21
N SER A 348 0.48 -18.34 -7.62
CA SER A 348 1.46 -19.32 -7.11
C SER A 348 1.39 -19.52 -5.60
N THR A 349 0.85 -18.56 -4.89
CA THR A 349 0.69 -18.58 -3.43
C THR A 349 -0.53 -17.77 -3.00
N LYS A 350 -0.76 -17.69 -1.70
CA LYS A 350 -1.64 -16.73 -1.04
C LYS A 350 -0.85 -15.77 -0.13
N ASP A 351 0.45 -15.91 -0.08
CA ASP A 351 1.34 -15.17 0.80
C ASP A 351 2.14 -14.15 -0.02
N HIS A 352 2.91 -13.32 0.69
CA HIS A 352 3.85 -12.39 0.06
C HIS A 352 4.95 -13.13 -0.67
N THR A 353 5.50 -12.50 -1.70
CA THR A 353 6.63 -13.04 -2.46
C THR A 353 7.87 -12.13 -2.37
N ALA A 354 9.01 -12.66 -2.77
CA ALA A 354 10.27 -11.90 -2.85
C ALA A 354 10.42 -11.14 -4.18
N ALA A 355 9.33 -10.92 -4.91
CA ALA A 355 9.39 -10.17 -6.16
C ALA A 355 9.72 -8.69 -5.87
N VAL A 356 10.47 -8.06 -6.79
CA VAL A 356 10.66 -6.60 -6.75
C VAL A 356 9.35 -5.91 -7.13
N VAL A 357 9.15 -4.71 -6.62
CA VAL A 357 7.94 -3.92 -6.81
C VAL A 357 8.20 -2.64 -7.59
N PRO A 358 7.19 -2.07 -8.28
CA PRO A 358 7.37 -0.85 -9.04
C PRO A 358 7.66 0.35 -8.14
N LEU A 359 8.48 1.27 -8.64
CA LEU A 359 8.73 2.58 -8.05
C LEU A 359 8.72 3.61 -9.17
N PHE A 360 7.74 4.50 -9.16
CA PHE A 360 7.59 5.55 -10.16
C PHE A 360 7.55 6.91 -9.47
N ALA A 361 8.09 7.93 -10.15
CA ALA A 361 8.05 9.28 -9.62
C ALA A 361 7.83 10.31 -10.73
N ASP A 362 7.13 11.40 -10.40
CA ASP A 362 6.89 12.54 -11.28
C ASP A 362 6.86 13.85 -10.48
N GLY A 363 7.25 14.95 -11.12
CA GLY A 363 7.34 16.27 -10.50
C GLY A 363 8.73 16.62 -9.99
N PRO A 364 8.88 17.74 -9.26
CA PRO A 364 10.19 18.24 -8.77
C PRO A 364 10.87 17.22 -7.87
N GLY A 365 12.12 16.87 -8.16
CA GLY A 365 12.92 15.90 -7.41
C GLY A 365 12.65 14.43 -7.76
N ALA A 366 11.83 14.16 -8.76
CA ALA A 366 11.51 12.79 -9.19
C ALA A 366 12.77 12.03 -9.66
N GLU A 367 13.74 12.71 -10.28
CA GLU A 367 14.96 12.13 -10.80
C GLU A 367 15.80 11.39 -9.75
N TYR A 368 15.71 11.78 -8.47
CA TYR A 368 16.45 11.12 -7.39
C TYR A 368 15.92 9.72 -7.06
N PHE A 369 14.70 9.38 -7.49
CA PHE A 369 14.12 8.06 -7.30
C PHE A 369 14.61 7.03 -8.32
N ALA A 370 15.30 7.44 -9.37
CA ALA A 370 15.84 6.54 -10.39
C ALA A 370 16.94 5.59 -9.86
N ASP A 371 17.66 6.01 -8.81
CA ASP A 371 18.75 5.24 -8.20
C ASP A 371 18.35 4.51 -6.90
N ILE A 372 17.06 4.45 -6.60
CA ILE A 372 16.54 3.71 -5.45
C ILE A 372 16.51 2.22 -5.77
N HIS A 373 17.03 1.40 -4.84
CA HIS A 373 17.07 -0.06 -4.95
C HIS A 373 16.42 -0.79 -3.79
N ARG A 374 16.17 -0.10 -2.68
CA ARG A 374 15.60 -0.66 -1.45
C ARG A 374 14.52 0.26 -0.88
N ASN A 375 13.49 -0.33 -0.28
CA ASN A 375 12.37 0.39 0.33
C ASN A 375 12.80 1.49 1.34
N TRP A 376 13.78 1.21 2.20
CA TRP A 376 14.26 2.19 3.19
C TRP A 376 14.97 3.41 2.56
N GLU A 377 15.51 3.29 1.34
CA GLU A 377 16.12 4.41 0.62
C GLU A 377 15.08 5.46 0.24
N ILE A 378 13.81 5.03 -0.02
CA ILE A 378 12.67 5.93 -0.26
C ILE A 378 12.47 6.84 0.96
N GLY A 379 12.34 6.27 2.15
CA GLY A 379 12.14 7.04 3.39
C GLY A 379 13.32 7.96 3.71
N LYS A 380 14.54 7.50 3.44
CA LYS A 380 15.73 8.30 3.63
C LYS A 380 15.75 9.51 2.69
N LEU A 381 15.47 9.33 1.40
CA LEU A 381 15.39 10.39 0.41
C LEU A 381 14.27 11.39 0.75
N LEU A 382 13.07 10.90 1.12
CA LEU A 382 11.97 11.77 1.54
C LEU A 382 12.34 12.64 2.75
N LYS A 383 13.02 12.10 3.75
CA LYS A 383 13.51 12.89 4.88
C LYS A 383 14.53 13.96 4.48
N GLU A 384 15.42 13.65 3.56
CA GLU A 384 16.39 14.60 3.02
C GLU A 384 15.69 15.73 2.25
N LEU A 385 14.71 15.41 1.39
CA LEU A 385 13.90 16.40 0.67
C LEU A 385 13.14 17.35 1.61
N ILE A 386 12.56 16.81 2.69
CA ILE A 386 11.83 17.58 3.70
C ILE A 386 12.79 18.47 4.53
N SER A 387 13.94 17.93 4.95
CA SER A 387 14.85 18.61 5.89
C SER A 387 15.60 19.79 5.26
N HIS A 388 15.95 19.75 3.99
CA HIS A 388 16.70 20.78 3.29
C HIS A 388 15.86 22.02 2.91
N GLY A 389 14.60 22.09 3.32
CA GLY A 389 13.70 23.23 3.04
C GLY A 389 14.11 24.56 3.70
N LYS A 390 14.99 24.55 4.72
CA LYS A 390 15.35 25.74 5.51
C LYS A 390 16.63 26.46 5.08
N ASP A 391 17.52 25.85 4.28
CA ASP A 391 18.85 26.44 4.03
C ASP A 391 18.89 27.49 2.90
N SER A 392 17.76 27.89 2.33
CA SER A 392 17.74 28.85 1.20
C SER A 392 17.38 30.30 1.57
N ASN A 393 17.19 30.64 2.86
CA ASN A 393 16.79 32.00 3.30
C ASN A 393 17.48 32.49 4.60
N GLU A 394 18.72 32.07 4.90
CA GLU A 394 19.56 32.77 5.88
C GLU A 394 20.80 33.40 5.23
#